data_24acc3dade5c2e13df90396520f22264
#
_entry.id   24acc3dade5c2e13df90396520f22264
#
_cell.length_a   1.000
_cell.length_b   1.000
_cell.length_c   1.000
_cell.angle_alpha   90.00
_cell.angle_beta   90.00
_cell.angle_gamma   90.00
#
_symmetry.space_group_name_H-M   'P 1'
#
loop_
_entity.id
_entity.type
_entity.pdbx_description
1 polymer ?
#
loop_
_entity_poly.entity_id
_entity_poly.type
_entity_poly.pdbx_seq_one_letter_code
_entity_poly.pdbx_strand_id
1 'polypeptide(L)'
;MTKRLGSALFATFLVLAAAAFAQGGQAGTPTPPPQQAGARAPWRVLKGELTRANYEHYTEVPFDLPAGVKRLTIRFTYGGKEQRSVIDLGLRDPARFRGWSGGTRDHMTLAVEDATPGYLPGPLPAGRWNLILGAPNIREGARAPYEAQIFIEREPTVTEFADTPISAKPGWYRGDLHMHSGDSDGKCKAQSGASVPCPVYRTVEAAAARGLDFIALSDHNTTAHFNELRELQGTFDRMLLVPGREITTFWGHSNVFGPTDFLDFRMTGPTWDQARKWMDAVHREGGIVSINHAGAPSGEMCMGCGWRIDGLPQGAVDSVEVVNGGTMRETKSADNPLQGFAYWTKLLNAGWHVTGIGGSDSHEADRPANQAGAIGSPTTVVYMTELSVRGFLAGIRSGRVFVDVEGTRDRFLDLSASAGGQTAVMGQTLRPRAGESVQFAVDLKGVPSGSVQLVIDGQAGTAYRAMFDADHPAAIAPWRGDGRTHWIRAEIRDGQGRLLLIGNPIYVVPAK
;
A
#
# COMPACT_ATOMS: atom_id res chain seq x y z
N MET A 1 5.08 56.77 -35.76
CA MET A 1 5.45 58.07 -35.19
C MET A 1 5.66 57.94 -33.71
N THR A 2 6.90 58.14 -33.33
CA THR A 2 7.47 58.75 -32.11
C THR A 2 7.15 58.07 -30.74
N LYS A 3 8.11 57.32 -30.14
CA LYS A 3 9.23 57.73 -29.24
C LYS A 3 8.71 58.33 -27.89
N ARG A 4 9.09 57.88 -26.68
CA ARG A 4 10.36 57.74 -25.97
C ARG A 4 10.05 57.21 -24.56
N LEU A 5 10.78 56.30 -23.95
CA LEU A 5 12.02 56.45 -23.11
C LEU A 5 11.85 57.14 -21.74
N GLY A 6 12.27 56.49 -20.71
CA GLY A 6 12.80 57.00 -19.46
C GLY A 6 12.33 56.22 -18.25
N SER A 7 13.01 55.78 -17.32
CA SER A 7 14.39 55.67 -16.86
C SER A 7 14.29 55.05 -15.44
N ALA A 8 15.30 54.30 -15.09
CA ALA A 8 15.50 53.58 -13.82
C ALA A 8 15.59 54.50 -12.59
N LEU A 9 15.26 53.92 -11.42
CA LEU A 9 15.83 54.34 -10.15
C LEU A 9 16.09 53.10 -9.26
N PHE A 10 17.33 52.90 -8.95
CA PHE A 10 17.87 52.06 -7.92
C PHE A 10 17.51 52.60 -6.52
N ALA A 11 17.13 51.71 -5.62
CA ALA A 11 17.23 52.01 -4.19
C ALA A 11 17.68 50.75 -3.45
N THR A 12 18.92 50.83 -3.02
CA THR A 12 19.64 49.93 -2.10
C THR A 12 19.27 50.31 -0.67
N PHE A 13 18.84 49.37 0.19
CA PHE A 13 18.96 49.52 1.66
C PHE A 13 19.00 48.12 2.29
N LEU A 14 20.08 47.83 2.81
CA LEU A 14 20.57 47.64 4.17
C LEU A 14 20.15 46.35 4.88
N VAL A 15 21.15 45.50 5.01
CA VAL A 15 21.26 44.37 5.91
C VAL A 15 21.24 44.85 7.37
N LEU A 16 20.39 44.28 8.20
CA LEU A 16 20.55 44.29 9.66
C LEU A 16 20.55 42.87 10.16
N ALA A 17 21.73 42.43 10.57
CA ALA A 17 21.96 41.20 11.33
C ALA A 17 21.50 41.43 12.77
N ALA A 18 20.72 40.50 13.31
CA ALA A 18 20.52 40.36 14.74
C ALA A 18 20.94 38.95 15.15
N ALA A 19 21.93 38.90 16.01
CA ALA A 19 22.54 37.70 16.53
C ALA A 19 21.74 37.08 17.68
N ALA A 20 21.75 35.76 17.69
CA ALA A 20 21.85 34.80 18.76
C ALA A 20 21.02 34.97 20.07
N PHE A 21 20.28 33.92 20.41
CA PHE A 21 20.48 33.27 21.71
C PHE A 21 20.25 31.77 21.53
N ALA A 22 21.33 31.02 21.64
CA ALA A 22 21.32 29.57 21.83
C ALA A 22 21.01 29.28 23.29
N GLN A 23 19.94 28.53 23.56
CA GLN A 23 19.83 27.77 24.80
C GLN A 23 19.50 26.33 24.44
N GLY A 24 20.38 25.41 24.89
CA GLY A 24 20.35 24.00 24.65
C GLY A 24 19.17 23.32 25.32
N GLY A 25 18.29 22.78 24.50
CA GLY A 25 17.42 21.66 24.89
C GLY A 25 18.03 20.39 24.28
N GLN A 26 18.29 19.39 25.12
CA GLN A 26 18.75 18.08 24.67
C GLN A 26 17.69 17.52 23.73
N ALA A 27 17.97 17.57 22.43
CA ALA A 27 17.22 16.86 21.43
C ALA A 27 17.40 15.36 21.68
N GLY A 28 16.30 14.65 21.92
CA GLY A 28 16.27 13.21 21.85
C GLY A 28 16.92 12.76 20.54
N THR A 29 17.83 11.79 20.63
CA THR A 29 18.53 11.20 19.50
C THR A 29 17.51 10.86 18.40
N PRO A 30 17.61 11.43 17.20
CA PRO A 30 16.76 11.01 16.10
C PRO A 30 17.04 9.54 15.83
N THR A 31 15.96 8.75 15.77
CA THR A 31 16.02 7.39 15.26
C THR A 31 16.71 7.47 13.89
N PRO A 32 17.76 6.70 13.64
CA PRO A 32 18.46 6.77 12.38
C PRO A 32 17.45 6.49 11.26
N PRO A 33 17.52 7.20 10.11
CA PRO A 33 16.69 6.89 8.98
C PRO A 33 16.90 5.42 8.62
N PRO A 34 15.85 4.69 8.16
CA PRO A 34 16.02 3.32 7.72
C PRO A 34 17.17 3.30 6.72
N GLN A 35 18.18 2.50 7.02
CA GLN A 35 19.32 2.32 6.15
C GLN A 35 18.75 2.04 4.75
N GLN A 36 19.10 2.87 3.77
CA GLN A 36 19.00 2.49 2.38
C GLN A 36 19.59 1.08 2.32
N ALA A 37 18.77 0.12 1.88
CA ALA A 37 19.20 -1.27 1.75
C ALA A 37 20.49 -1.23 0.95
N GLY A 38 21.63 -1.32 1.63
CA GLY A 38 22.94 -1.29 1.03
C GLY A 38 22.93 -2.35 -0.06
N ALA A 39 23.44 -2.05 -1.23
CA ALA A 39 23.38 -2.92 -2.40
C ALA A 39 23.80 -4.32 -1.95
N ARG A 40 22.83 -5.23 -1.81
CA ARG A 40 23.08 -6.60 -1.36
C ARG A 40 24.09 -7.22 -2.30
N ALA A 41 25.16 -7.81 -1.78
CA ALA A 41 26.13 -8.48 -2.61
C ALA A 41 25.46 -9.63 -3.38
N PRO A 42 25.75 -9.83 -4.67
CA PRO A 42 25.22 -10.96 -5.42
C PRO A 42 25.69 -12.28 -4.79
N TRP A 43 24.79 -13.25 -4.74
CA TRP A 43 25.11 -14.60 -4.32
C TRP A 43 26.16 -15.23 -5.25
N ARG A 44 26.07 -14.96 -6.57
CA ARG A 44 27.00 -15.44 -7.59
C ARG A 44 27.11 -14.41 -8.70
N VAL A 45 28.30 -14.34 -9.30
CA VAL A 45 28.55 -13.52 -10.49
C VAL A 45 29.11 -14.44 -11.60
N LEU A 46 28.46 -14.38 -12.76
CA LEU A 46 28.95 -15.05 -13.97
C LEU A 46 29.54 -13.99 -14.88
N LYS A 47 30.74 -14.24 -15.40
CA LYS A 47 31.42 -13.33 -16.33
C LYS A 47 31.91 -14.10 -17.56
N GLY A 48 31.92 -13.42 -18.66
CA GLY A 48 32.44 -13.95 -19.91
C GLY A 48 32.46 -12.88 -20.98
N GLU A 49 32.71 -13.30 -22.19
CA GLU A 49 32.77 -12.41 -23.32
C GLU A 49 32.18 -13.10 -24.55
N LEU A 50 31.35 -12.39 -25.31
CA LEU A 50 30.87 -12.78 -26.62
C LEU A 50 31.60 -12.00 -27.68
N THR A 51 31.91 -12.65 -28.79
CA THR A 51 32.62 -12.07 -29.92
C THR A 51 31.88 -12.35 -31.23
N ARG A 52 32.42 -11.95 -32.37
CA ARG A 52 31.83 -12.27 -33.66
C ARG A 52 31.60 -13.77 -33.89
N ALA A 53 32.37 -14.64 -33.24
CA ALA A 53 32.13 -16.10 -33.30
C ALA A 53 30.81 -16.54 -32.68
N ASN A 54 30.21 -15.72 -31.82
CA ASN A 54 28.90 -15.98 -31.19
C ASN A 54 27.72 -15.35 -31.98
N TYR A 55 27.99 -14.58 -33.03
CA TYR A 55 26.96 -13.95 -33.85
C TYR A 55 26.00 -15.00 -34.45
N GLU A 56 24.70 -14.75 -34.33
CA GLU A 56 23.63 -15.67 -34.73
C GLU A 56 23.66 -17.03 -33.99
N HIS A 57 24.26 -17.09 -32.79
CA HIS A 57 24.30 -18.28 -31.97
C HIS A 57 23.73 -18.01 -30.57
N TYR A 58 23.33 -19.09 -29.90
CA TYR A 58 22.92 -19.09 -28.50
C TYR A 58 24.05 -19.71 -27.65
N THR A 59 24.39 -19.02 -26.57
CA THR A 59 25.38 -19.47 -25.59
C THR A 59 24.68 -19.76 -24.29
N GLU A 60 24.75 -20.99 -23.80
CA GLU A 60 24.23 -21.35 -22.48
C GLU A 60 25.33 -21.16 -21.42
N VAL A 61 25.05 -20.36 -20.39
CA VAL A 61 25.94 -20.09 -19.27
C VAL A 61 25.39 -20.79 -18.03
N PRO A 62 25.97 -21.92 -17.61
CA PRO A 62 25.42 -22.72 -16.53
C PRO A 62 25.73 -22.15 -15.15
N PHE A 63 24.81 -22.36 -14.21
CA PHE A 63 24.99 -22.16 -12.78
C PHE A 63 24.14 -23.15 -11.99
N ASP A 64 24.63 -23.58 -10.83
CA ASP A 64 23.89 -24.52 -9.99
C ASP A 64 23.13 -23.72 -8.91
N LEU A 65 21.79 -23.80 -8.93
CA LEU A 65 20.93 -23.17 -7.92
C LEU A 65 20.81 -24.12 -6.71
N PRO A 66 21.02 -23.63 -5.46
CA PRO A 66 20.84 -24.44 -4.26
C PRO A 66 19.36 -24.69 -3.94
N ALA A 67 19.08 -25.66 -3.09
CA ALA A 67 17.73 -25.92 -2.59
C ALA A 67 17.22 -24.78 -1.69
N GLY A 68 15.89 -24.65 -1.62
CA GLY A 68 15.21 -23.71 -0.71
C GLY A 68 15.21 -22.24 -1.17
N VAL A 69 15.53 -21.99 -2.44
CA VAL A 69 15.41 -20.63 -3.01
C VAL A 69 13.93 -20.33 -3.25
N LYS A 70 13.48 -19.18 -2.74
CA LYS A 70 12.12 -18.65 -2.91
C LYS A 70 12.01 -17.65 -4.04
N ARG A 71 13.08 -16.87 -4.26
CA ARG A 71 13.16 -15.84 -5.31
C ARG A 71 14.56 -15.83 -5.92
N LEU A 72 14.62 -15.78 -7.23
CA LEU A 72 15.83 -15.68 -8.05
C LEU A 72 15.77 -14.39 -8.85
N THR A 73 16.75 -13.51 -8.67
CA THR A 73 16.90 -12.30 -9.49
C THR A 73 18.24 -12.33 -10.21
N ILE A 74 18.24 -12.06 -11.51
CA ILE A 74 19.44 -11.96 -12.33
C ILE A 74 19.48 -10.54 -12.90
N ARG A 75 20.59 -9.82 -12.67
CA ARG A 75 20.90 -8.54 -13.33
C ARG A 75 22.01 -8.77 -14.31
N PHE A 76 21.86 -8.26 -15.52
CA PHE A 76 22.76 -8.52 -16.64
C PHE A 76 23.26 -7.23 -17.26
N THR A 77 24.56 -7.15 -17.43
CA THR A 77 25.21 -6.01 -18.13
C THR A 77 26.20 -6.56 -19.15
N TYR A 78 26.35 -5.85 -20.25
CA TYR A 78 27.35 -6.17 -21.27
C TYR A 78 27.91 -4.93 -21.97
N GLY A 79 29.13 -5.04 -22.47
CA GLY A 79 29.82 -4.02 -23.26
C GLY A 79 29.56 -4.15 -24.77
N GLY A 80 30.16 -3.26 -25.55
CA GLY A 80 30.02 -3.26 -27.03
C GLY A 80 28.73 -2.67 -27.55
N LYS A 81 27.88 -2.07 -26.72
CA LYS A 81 26.63 -1.40 -27.12
C LYS A 81 26.90 -0.23 -28.05
N GLU A 82 27.97 0.51 -27.85
CA GLU A 82 28.44 1.60 -28.69
C GLU A 82 28.85 1.11 -30.12
N GLN A 83 29.22 -0.17 -30.21
CA GLN A 83 29.51 -0.87 -31.49
C GLN A 83 28.27 -1.61 -32.02
N ARG A 84 27.08 -1.33 -31.45
CA ARG A 84 25.80 -1.94 -31.77
C ARG A 84 25.74 -3.45 -31.50
N SER A 85 26.53 -3.96 -30.57
CA SER A 85 26.30 -5.32 -30.06
C SER A 85 24.96 -5.41 -29.35
N VAL A 86 24.22 -6.49 -29.63
CA VAL A 86 22.93 -6.80 -29.01
C VAL A 86 23.02 -8.20 -28.43
N ILE A 87 22.63 -8.34 -27.18
CA ILE A 87 22.57 -9.63 -26.48
C ILE A 87 21.17 -9.80 -25.91
N ASP A 88 20.53 -10.87 -26.29
CA ASP A 88 19.23 -11.30 -25.80
C ASP A 88 19.39 -12.20 -24.58
N LEU A 89 18.38 -12.18 -23.70
CA LEU A 89 18.36 -12.95 -22.48
C LEU A 89 17.24 -13.99 -22.45
N GLY A 90 17.58 -15.19 -22.04
CA GLY A 90 16.65 -16.25 -21.70
C GLY A 90 17.12 -17.05 -20.49
N LEU A 91 16.23 -17.89 -19.98
CA LEU A 91 16.50 -18.71 -18.80
C LEU A 91 15.87 -20.09 -18.94
N ARG A 92 16.62 -21.13 -18.55
CA ARG A 92 16.15 -22.50 -18.46
C ARG A 92 16.51 -23.07 -17.10
N ASP A 93 15.56 -23.71 -16.43
CA ASP A 93 15.77 -24.48 -15.22
C ASP A 93 16.13 -25.96 -15.56
N PRO A 94 16.38 -26.81 -14.56
CA PRO A 94 16.69 -28.23 -14.81
C PRO A 94 15.61 -28.99 -15.59
N ALA A 95 14.35 -28.56 -15.53
CA ALA A 95 13.21 -29.26 -16.11
C ALA A 95 12.65 -28.61 -17.38
N ARG A 96 12.69 -27.26 -17.47
CA ARG A 96 11.99 -26.56 -18.54
C ARG A 96 12.61 -25.19 -18.89
N PHE A 97 12.23 -24.67 -20.03
CA PHE A 97 12.43 -23.27 -20.40
C PHE A 97 11.56 -22.37 -19.52
N ARG A 98 12.16 -21.28 -19.01
CA ARG A 98 11.50 -20.36 -18.08
C ARG A 98 11.13 -19.01 -18.71
N GLY A 99 11.70 -18.68 -19.85
CA GLY A 99 11.32 -17.44 -20.56
C GLY A 99 12.45 -16.80 -21.34
N TRP A 100 12.06 -15.74 -22.07
CA TRP A 100 12.91 -14.97 -22.96
C TRP A 100 12.47 -13.52 -23.00
N SER A 101 13.41 -12.60 -22.99
CA SER A 101 13.09 -11.16 -23.05
C SER A 101 13.78 -10.43 -24.20
N GLY A 102 14.51 -11.15 -25.04
CA GLY A 102 15.33 -10.49 -26.06
C GLY A 102 16.31 -9.50 -25.44
N GLY A 103 16.71 -8.51 -26.20
CA GLY A 103 17.60 -7.42 -25.74
C GLY A 103 16.88 -6.28 -25.02
N THR A 104 15.61 -6.43 -24.64
CA THR A 104 14.79 -5.36 -24.08
C THR A 104 14.89 -5.23 -22.55
N ARG A 105 15.48 -6.21 -21.88
CA ARG A 105 15.61 -6.22 -20.41
C ARG A 105 17.05 -6.52 -20.00
N ASP A 106 17.47 -5.91 -18.93
CA ASP A 106 18.76 -6.12 -18.27
C ASP A 106 18.63 -6.85 -16.93
N HIS A 107 17.41 -7.21 -16.53
CA HIS A 107 17.15 -7.98 -15.34
C HIS A 107 15.90 -8.85 -15.47
N MET A 108 15.85 -9.92 -14.67
CA MET A 108 14.70 -10.79 -14.52
C MET A 108 14.61 -11.30 -13.10
N THR A 109 13.39 -11.45 -12.60
CA THR A 109 13.08 -12.04 -11.29
C THR A 109 12.07 -13.15 -11.48
N LEU A 110 12.27 -14.28 -10.81
CA LEU A 110 11.35 -15.41 -10.76
C LEU A 110 11.09 -15.81 -9.32
N ALA A 111 9.83 -16.10 -9.02
CA ALA A 111 9.37 -16.71 -7.78
C ALA A 111 8.32 -17.79 -8.09
N VAL A 112 7.73 -18.37 -7.04
CA VAL A 112 6.73 -19.42 -7.21
C VAL A 112 5.46 -18.87 -7.84
N GLU A 113 5.00 -17.69 -7.39
CA GLU A 113 3.72 -17.12 -7.78
C GLU A 113 3.85 -15.93 -8.74
N ASP A 114 5.05 -15.35 -8.88
CA ASP A 114 5.28 -14.20 -9.74
C ASP A 114 6.59 -14.26 -10.52
N ALA A 115 6.63 -13.62 -11.70
CA ALA A 115 7.83 -13.49 -12.51
C ALA A 115 7.83 -12.18 -13.31
N THR A 116 9.03 -11.74 -13.70
CA THR A 116 9.16 -10.65 -14.68
C THR A 116 8.45 -11.02 -15.99
N PRO A 117 7.70 -10.10 -16.62
CA PRO A 117 7.02 -10.36 -17.90
C PRO A 117 7.94 -10.98 -18.96
N GLY A 118 7.45 -12.01 -19.63
CA GLY A 118 8.22 -12.84 -20.56
C GLY A 118 8.86 -14.06 -19.90
N TYR A 119 8.73 -14.20 -18.58
CA TYR A 119 9.20 -15.37 -17.81
C TYR A 119 8.04 -16.05 -17.08
N LEU A 120 8.17 -17.36 -16.88
CA LEU A 120 7.15 -18.20 -16.25
C LEU A 120 7.45 -18.37 -14.75
N PRO A 121 6.52 -18.05 -13.86
CA PRO A 121 6.63 -18.35 -12.44
C PRO A 121 6.59 -19.86 -12.18
N GLY A 122 6.75 -20.23 -10.93
CA GLY A 122 6.68 -21.62 -10.47
C GLY A 122 7.91 -22.01 -9.66
N PRO A 123 7.91 -23.24 -9.10
CA PRO A 123 8.99 -23.73 -8.23
C PRO A 123 10.37 -23.47 -8.80
N LEU A 124 11.31 -23.15 -7.91
CA LEU A 124 12.73 -22.94 -8.24
C LEU A 124 13.54 -24.17 -7.80
N PRO A 125 13.59 -25.25 -8.62
CA PRO A 125 14.25 -26.49 -8.24
C PRO A 125 15.76 -26.29 -8.10
N ALA A 126 16.35 -26.96 -7.12
CA ALA A 126 17.79 -27.10 -7.02
C ALA A 126 18.35 -27.81 -8.26
N GLY A 127 19.56 -27.45 -8.64
CA GLY A 127 20.26 -28.09 -9.76
C GLY A 127 20.75 -27.12 -10.80
N ARG A 128 21.08 -27.64 -11.98
CA ARG A 128 21.70 -26.84 -13.04
C ARG A 128 20.70 -26.02 -13.80
N TRP A 129 20.85 -24.72 -13.71
CA TRP A 129 20.16 -23.70 -14.50
C TRP A 129 21.09 -23.18 -15.59
N ASN A 130 20.53 -22.65 -16.66
CA ASN A 130 21.29 -22.03 -17.75
C ASN A 130 20.72 -20.65 -18.06
N LEU A 131 21.56 -19.62 -17.94
CA LEU A 131 21.32 -18.34 -18.57
C LEU A 131 21.61 -18.49 -20.06
N ILE A 132 20.64 -18.16 -20.89
CA ILE A 132 20.74 -18.28 -22.36
C ILE A 132 21.03 -16.89 -22.90
N LEU A 133 22.15 -16.73 -23.59
CA LEU A 133 22.56 -15.50 -24.25
C LEU A 133 22.44 -15.70 -25.77
N GLY A 134 21.52 -14.99 -26.41
CA GLY A 134 21.44 -14.90 -27.86
C GLY A 134 22.27 -13.71 -28.34
N ALA A 135 22.97 -13.85 -29.42
CA ALA A 135 23.78 -12.79 -30.01
C ALA A 135 23.27 -12.40 -31.42
N PRO A 136 22.15 -11.67 -31.55
CA PRO A 136 21.60 -11.30 -32.84
C PRO A 136 22.49 -10.29 -33.59
N ASN A 137 23.34 -9.56 -32.90
CA ASN A 137 24.32 -8.69 -33.54
C ASN A 137 25.59 -8.55 -32.72
N ILE A 138 26.72 -8.96 -33.28
CA ILE A 138 28.06 -8.62 -32.84
C ILE A 138 28.88 -8.36 -34.12
N ARG A 139 29.32 -7.12 -34.34
CA ARG A 139 30.11 -6.75 -35.53
C ARG A 139 31.49 -7.41 -35.49
N GLU A 140 32.10 -7.55 -36.67
CA GLU A 140 33.47 -8.01 -36.77
C GLU A 140 34.40 -7.07 -35.99
N GLY A 141 35.32 -7.67 -35.21
CA GLY A 141 36.22 -6.94 -34.31
C GLY A 141 35.59 -6.43 -33.00
N ALA A 142 34.26 -6.45 -32.87
CA ALA A 142 33.60 -6.05 -31.63
C ALA A 142 33.69 -7.15 -30.57
N ARG A 143 33.80 -6.73 -29.31
CA ARG A 143 33.81 -7.60 -28.11
C ARG A 143 32.72 -7.16 -27.17
N ALA A 144 31.98 -8.08 -26.63
CA ALA A 144 30.89 -7.86 -25.68
C ALA A 144 31.18 -8.63 -24.36
N PRO A 145 32.08 -8.09 -23.49
CA PRO A 145 32.22 -8.66 -22.16
C PRO A 145 30.89 -8.51 -21.41
N TYR A 146 30.51 -9.54 -20.66
CA TYR A 146 29.25 -9.54 -19.90
C TYR A 146 29.47 -9.89 -18.44
N GLU A 147 28.56 -9.40 -17.60
CA GLU A 147 28.43 -9.79 -16.21
C GLU A 147 26.96 -10.07 -15.90
N ALA A 148 26.67 -11.24 -15.32
CA ALA A 148 25.38 -11.58 -14.76
C ALA A 148 25.51 -11.74 -13.24
N GLN A 149 24.87 -10.85 -12.50
CA GLN A 149 24.80 -10.88 -11.04
C GLN A 149 23.54 -11.64 -10.61
N ILE A 150 23.71 -12.73 -9.88
CA ILE A 150 22.63 -13.59 -9.41
C ILE A 150 22.38 -13.32 -7.93
N PHE A 151 21.15 -13.01 -7.59
CA PHE A 151 20.67 -12.83 -6.22
C PHE A 151 19.65 -13.91 -5.91
N ILE A 152 19.70 -14.45 -4.72
CA ILE A 152 18.74 -15.45 -4.23
C ILE A 152 18.16 -15.00 -2.89
N GLU A 153 16.89 -15.31 -2.69
CA GLU A 153 16.19 -15.15 -1.42
C GLU A 153 15.64 -16.49 -0.99
N ARG A 154 15.86 -16.85 0.28
CA ARG A 154 15.42 -18.11 0.87
C ARG A 154 14.25 -17.93 1.79
N GLU A 155 14.15 -16.74 2.41
CA GLU A 155 13.00 -16.36 3.22
C GLU A 155 12.00 -15.61 2.34
N PRO A 156 10.72 -15.88 2.48
CA PRO A 156 9.69 -15.10 1.84
C PRO A 156 9.76 -13.64 2.33
N THR A 157 9.49 -12.70 1.44
CA THR A 157 9.51 -11.27 1.72
C THR A 157 8.38 -10.56 0.99
N VAL A 158 8.12 -9.32 1.40
CA VAL A 158 7.25 -8.42 0.66
C VAL A 158 7.78 -8.23 -0.76
N THR A 159 6.88 -8.27 -1.73
CA THR A 159 7.21 -8.13 -3.14
C THR A 159 6.92 -6.72 -3.64
N GLU A 160 7.92 -6.11 -4.28
CA GLU A 160 7.74 -4.90 -5.08
C GLU A 160 7.54 -5.29 -6.54
N PHE A 161 6.52 -4.73 -7.20
CA PHE A 161 6.33 -4.89 -8.65
C PHE A 161 7.04 -3.79 -9.44
N ALA A 162 7.29 -2.64 -8.82
CA ALA A 162 8.13 -1.58 -9.37
C ALA A 162 9.57 -1.71 -8.87
N ASP A 163 10.57 -1.55 -9.73
CA ASP A 163 11.98 -1.64 -9.35
C ASP A 163 12.43 -0.45 -8.47
N THR A 164 11.72 0.67 -8.58
CA THR A 164 11.96 1.90 -7.82
C THR A 164 10.62 2.42 -7.27
N PRO A 165 10.62 3.23 -6.21
CA PRO A 165 9.40 3.89 -5.76
C PRO A 165 8.74 4.69 -6.90
N ILE A 166 7.43 4.61 -7.04
CA ILE A 166 6.65 5.44 -7.99
C ILE A 166 6.87 6.93 -7.68
N SER A 167 6.99 7.25 -6.39
CA SER A 167 7.39 8.58 -5.94
C SER A 167 8.25 8.45 -4.68
N ALA A 168 9.41 9.09 -4.66
CA ALA A 168 10.29 9.18 -3.49
C ALA A 168 9.90 10.35 -2.55
N LYS A 169 8.77 11.02 -2.78
CA LYS A 169 8.33 12.19 -2.00
C LYS A 169 7.43 11.74 -0.84
N PRO A 170 7.67 12.22 0.38
CA PRO A 170 6.69 12.08 1.45
C PRO A 170 5.39 12.83 1.11
N GLY A 171 4.25 12.23 1.45
CA GLY A 171 2.96 12.85 1.17
C GLY A 171 1.77 11.97 1.50
N TRP A 172 0.58 12.51 1.25
CA TRP A 172 -0.67 11.80 1.36
C TRP A 172 -1.03 11.18 0.01
N TYR A 173 -1.25 9.88 0.00
CA TYR A 173 -1.57 9.09 -1.18
C TYR A 173 -2.94 8.43 -0.99
N ARG A 174 -3.73 8.40 -2.07
CA ARG A 174 -5.10 7.91 -2.10
C ARG A 174 -5.18 6.58 -2.78
N GLY A 175 -5.87 5.60 -2.18
CA GLY A 175 -6.01 4.28 -2.80
C GLY A 175 -7.23 3.51 -2.37
N ASP A 176 -7.44 2.41 -3.05
CA ASP A 176 -8.46 1.42 -2.73
C ASP A 176 -7.81 0.09 -2.37
N LEU A 177 -8.24 -0.48 -1.26
CA LEU A 177 -7.62 -1.64 -0.63
C LEU A 177 -8.49 -2.91 -0.71
N HIS A 178 -9.64 -2.84 -1.40
CA HIS A 178 -10.56 -3.96 -1.50
C HIS A 178 -11.32 -3.90 -2.83
N MET A 179 -10.93 -4.72 -3.78
CA MET A 179 -11.58 -4.82 -5.09
C MET A 179 -11.25 -6.16 -5.75
N HIS A 180 -12.10 -6.59 -6.67
CA HIS A 180 -12.02 -7.90 -7.30
C HIS A 180 -11.93 -7.80 -8.82
N SER A 181 -11.21 -8.75 -9.43
CA SER A 181 -11.14 -8.98 -10.86
C SER A 181 -11.80 -10.30 -11.26
N GLY A 182 -11.69 -10.65 -12.54
CA GLY A 182 -12.18 -11.94 -13.05
C GLY A 182 -11.35 -13.15 -12.61
N ASP A 183 -10.22 -12.94 -11.92
CA ASP A 183 -9.45 -14.03 -11.31
C ASP A 183 -10.14 -14.59 -10.05
N SER A 184 -11.16 -13.88 -9.56
CA SER A 184 -12.15 -14.39 -8.60
C SER A 184 -13.56 -14.22 -9.15
N ASP A 185 -14.29 -13.21 -8.74
CA ASP A 185 -15.70 -13.02 -9.09
C ASP A 185 -16.06 -11.61 -9.55
N GLY A 186 -15.06 -10.76 -9.76
CA GLY A 186 -15.20 -9.43 -10.34
C GLY A 186 -15.69 -9.48 -11.79
N LYS A 187 -16.57 -8.55 -12.15
CA LYS A 187 -17.29 -8.51 -13.44
C LYS A 187 -17.12 -7.17 -14.14
N CYS A 188 -17.23 -7.19 -15.45
CA CYS A 188 -17.41 -6.02 -16.29
C CYS A 188 -18.20 -6.34 -17.56
N LYS A 189 -18.44 -5.33 -18.40
CA LYS A 189 -19.21 -5.51 -19.62
C LYS A 189 -18.31 -5.92 -20.78
N ALA A 190 -18.70 -7.00 -21.47
CA ALA A 190 -18.17 -7.35 -22.78
C ALA A 190 -18.62 -6.33 -23.85
N GLN A 191 -18.03 -6.40 -25.03
CA GLN A 191 -18.44 -5.55 -26.17
C GLN A 191 -19.91 -5.71 -26.55
N SER A 192 -20.50 -6.88 -26.32
CA SER A 192 -21.93 -7.16 -26.49
C SER A 192 -22.84 -6.58 -25.39
N GLY A 193 -22.25 -6.03 -24.32
CA GLY A 193 -22.98 -5.63 -23.10
C GLY A 193 -23.24 -6.76 -22.10
N ALA A 194 -22.86 -7.99 -22.41
CA ALA A 194 -22.99 -9.12 -21.47
C ALA A 194 -22.04 -8.92 -20.26
N SER A 195 -22.47 -9.43 -19.10
CA SER A 195 -21.61 -9.47 -17.91
C SER A 195 -20.65 -10.65 -18.04
N VAL A 196 -19.35 -10.39 -17.89
CA VAL A 196 -18.27 -11.38 -18.01
C VAL A 196 -17.29 -11.22 -16.86
N PRO A 197 -16.47 -12.25 -16.51
CA PRO A 197 -15.31 -12.05 -15.64
C PRO A 197 -14.45 -10.89 -16.15
N CYS A 198 -14.07 -9.97 -15.24
CA CYS A 198 -13.38 -8.75 -15.63
C CYS A 198 -11.87 -8.96 -15.66
N PRO A 199 -11.20 -8.80 -16.83
CA PRO A 199 -9.75 -8.88 -16.89
C PRO A 199 -9.10 -7.90 -15.89
N VAL A 200 -8.00 -8.31 -15.25
CA VAL A 200 -7.25 -7.50 -14.28
C VAL A 200 -6.94 -6.11 -14.83
N TYR A 201 -6.52 -6.01 -16.10
CA TYR A 201 -6.28 -4.73 -16.79
C TYR A 201 -7.47 -3.74 -16.65
N ARG A 202 -8.70 -4.21 -16.84
CA ARG A 202 -9.90 -3.34 -16.80
C ARG A 202 -10.15 -2.80 -15.39
N THR A 203 -9.91 -3.60 -14.35
CA THR A 203 -10.01 -3.18 -12.96
C THR A 203 -8.94 -2.13 -12.63
N VAL A 204 -7.70 -2.37 -13.04
CA VAL A 204 -6.58 -1.43 -12.86
C VAL A 204 -6.80 -0.12 -13.64
N GLU A 205 -7.27 -0.20 -14.90
CA GLU A 205 -7.60 0.96 -15.71
C GLU A 205 -8.71 1.82 -15.07
N ALA A 206 -9.76 1.18 -14.54
CA ALA A 206 -10.82 1.89 -13.82
C ALA A 206 -10.29 2.61 -12.57
N ALA A 207 -9.40 2.00 -11.82
CA ALA A 207 -8.75 2.62 -10.66
C ALA A 207 -7.87 3.82 -11.07
N ALA A 208 -7.11 3.70 -12.16
CA ALA A 208 -6.31 4.79 -12.71
C ALA A 208 -7.18 5.96 -13.18
N ALA A 209 -8.32 5.66 -13.83
CA ALA A 209 -9.30 6.67 -14.24
C ALA A 209 -9.93 7.41 -13.05
N ARG A 210 -10.04 6.76 -11.89
CA ARG A 210 -10.43 7.39 -10.62
C ARG A 210 -9.33 8.30 -10.04
N GLY A 211 -8.10 8.23 -10.57
CA GLY A 211 -6.94 8.98 -10.14
C GLY A 211 -6.46 8.55 -8.77
N LEU A 212 -6.50 7.27 -8.50
CA LEU A 212 -5.89 6.67 -7.33
C LEU A 212 -4.36 6.64 -7.49
N ASP A 213 -3.66 6.85 -6.38
CA ASP A 213 -2.19 6.78 -6.34
C ASP A 213 -1.71 5.35 -6.11
N PHE A 214 -2.52 4.52 -5.48
CA PHE A 214 -2.25 3.10 -5.27
C PHE A 214 -3.52 2.27 -5.22
N ILE A 215 -3.39 0.98 -5.51
CA ILE A 215 -4.43 -0.03 -5.28
C ILE A 215 -3.82 -1.30 -4.71
N ALA A 216 -4.63 -2.06 -3.97
CA ALA A 216 -4.37 -3.45 -3.65
C ALA A 216 -5.54 -4.28 -4.19
N LEU A 217 -5.36 -4.89 -5.36
CA LEU A 217 -6.33 -5.84 -5.91
C LEU A 217 -6.37 -7.07 -4.99
N SER A 218 -7.56 -7.47 -4.57
CA SER A 218 -7.75 -8.42 -3.47
C SER A 218 -8.61 -9.62 -3.84
N ASP A 219 -8.35 -10.24 -5.00
CA ASP A 219 -9.07 -11.43 -5.45
C ASP A 219 -9.09 -12.54 -4.40
N HIS A 220 -10.23 -13.25 -4.28
CA HIS A 220 -10.48 -14.27 -3.26
C HIS A 220 -9.52 -15.45 -3.39
N ASN A 221 -8.73 -15.72 -2.35
CA ASN A 221 -7.92 -16.94 -2.16
C ASN A 221 -6.97 -17.30 -3.30
N THR A 222 -6.73 -16.40 -4.27
CA THR A 222 -5.88 -16.66 -5.42
C THR A 222 -4.64 -15.77 -5.44
N THR A 223 -3.63 -16.19 -6.18
CA THR A 223 -2.39 -15.46 -6.48
C THR A 223 -2.24 -15.20 -7.98
N ALA A 224 -3.23 -15.61 -8.80
CA ALA A 224 -3.16 -15.59 -10.26
C ALA A 224 -2.92 -14.18 -10.81
N HIS A 225 -3.63 -13.18 -10.27
CA HIS A 225 -3.54 -11.77 -10.68
C HIS A 225 -2.16 -11.12 -10.43
N PHE A 226 -1.28 -11.70 -9.63
CA PHE A 226 0.02 -11.09 -9.32
C PHE A 226 0.93 -10.94 -10.54
N ASN A 227 0.90 -11.91 -11.46
CA ASN A 227 1.67 -11.79 -12.70
C ASN A 227 1.16 -10.67 -13.59
N GLU A 228 -0.16 -10.55 -13.71
CA GLU A 228 -0.78 -9.47 -14.49
C GLU A 228 -0.50 -8.10 -13.86
N LEU A 229 -0.64 -7.95 -12.55
CA LEU A 229 -0.28 -6.71 -11.86
C LEU A 229 1.20 -6.35 -12.09
N ARG A 230 2.10 -7.33 -12.04
CA ARG A 230 3.52 -7.11 -12.32
C ARG A 230 3.76 -6.64 -13.75
N GLU A 231 3.03 -7.21 -14.71
CA GLU A 231 3.09 -6.79 -16.11
C GLU A 231 2.55 -5.36 -16.28
N LEU A 232 1.44 -5.05 -15.63
CA LEU A 232 0.75 -3.77 -15.73
C LEU A 232 1.48 -2.63 -15.04
N GLN A 233 2.32 -2.90 -14.02
CA GLN A 233 3.00 -1.85 -13.26
C GLN A 233 3.81 -0.90 -14.16
N GLY A 234 4.44 -1.40 -15.22
CA GLY A 234 5.18 -0.56 -16.18
C GLY A 234 4.29 0.36 -17.01
N THR A 235 3.03 -0.01 -17.23
CA THR A 235 2.04 0.80 -17.93
C THR A 235 1.40 1.84 -17.03
N PHE A 236 1.12 1.47 -15.79
CA PHE A 236 0.54 2.35 -14.76
C PHE A 236 1.64 2.94 -13.88
N ASP A 237 2.59 3.67 -14.47
CA ASP A 237 3.81 4.20 -13.86
C ASP A 237 3.60 5.35 -12.85
N ARG A 238 2.34 5.78 -12.68
CA ARG A 238 1.92 6.81 -11.70
C ARG A 238 1.07 6.24 -10.57
N MET A 239 0.72 4.97 -10.63
CA MET A 239 -0.11 4.29 -9.64
C MET A 239 0.61 3.04 -9.16
N LEU A 240 0.79 2.92 -7.84
CA LEU A 240 1.41 1.74 -7.24
C LEU A 240 0.42 0.58 -7.24
N LEU A 241 0.82 -0.56 -7.79
CA LEU A 241 0.09 -1.81 -7.73
C LEU A 241 0.66 -2.65 -6.57
N VAL A 242 -0.04 -2.63 -5.43
CA VAL A 242 0.35 -3.38 -4.24
C VAL A 242 -0.13 -4.83 -4.38
N PRO A 243 0.73 -5.84 -4.16
CA PRO A 243 0.27 -7.21 -4.04
C PRO A 243 -0.73 -7.35 -2.89
N GLY A 244 -1.96 -7.70 -3.23
CA GLY A 244 -3.06 -7.88 -2.28
C GLY A 244 -3.89 -9.10 -2.62
N ARG A 245 -4.53 -9.71 -1.63
CA ARG A 245 -5.55 -10.76 -1.83
C ARG A 245 -6.46 -10.82 -0.63
N GLU A 246 -7.68 -11.24 -0.84
CA GLU A 246 -8.60 -11.51 0.24
C GLU A 246 -8.55 -12.99 0.64
N ILE A 247 -8.06 -13.26 1.84
CA ILE A 247 -8.19 -14.57 2.49
C ILE A 247 -9.64 -14.73 2.93
N THR A 248 -10.38 -15.50 2.15
CA THR A 248 -11.81 -15.76 2.32
C THR A 248 -12.00 -17.09 3.01
N THR A 249 -12.48 -17.06 4.23
CA THR A 249 -12.81 -18.26 5.03
C THR A 249 -14.31 -18.31 5.34
N PHE A 250 -14.82 -19.43 5.83
CA PHE A 250 -16.21 -19.52 6.27
C PHE A 250 -16.50 -18.78 7.58
N TRP A 251 -15.48 -18.17 8.23
CA TRP A 251 -15.59 -17.54 9.55
C TRP A 251 -15.09 -16.10 9.60
N GLY A 252 -14.78 -15.52 8.48
CA GLY A 252 -14.29 -14.15 8.34
C GLY A 252 -13.40 -14.00 7.13
N HIS A 253 -13.38 -12.80 6.57
CA HIS A 253 -12.53 -12.43 5.46
C HIS A 253 -11.46 -11.44 5.90
N SER A 254 -10.30 -11.50 5.27
CA SER A 254 -9.17 -10.62 5.57
C SER A 254 -8.39 -10.30 4.32
N ASN A 255 -8.11 -9.03 4.09
CA ASN A 255 -7.13 -8.65 3.11
C ASN A 255 -5.71 -8.82 3.66
N VAL A 256 -4.84 -9.34 2.82
CA VAL A 256 -3.40 -9.46 3.06
C VAL A 256 -2.68 -8.62 2.02
N PHE A 257 -1.73 -7.78 2.47
CA PHE A 257 -0.96 -6.90 1.61
C PHE A 257 0.53 -7.19 1.70
N GLY A 258 1.19 -7.26 0.54
CA GLY A 258 2.63 -7.38 0.39
C GLY A 258 3.15 -8.76 0.00
N PRO A 259 2.91 -9.84 0.75
CA PRO A 259 3.36 -11.18 0.41
C PRO A 259 2.68 -11.76 -0.84
N THR A 260 3.47 -12.45 -1.68
CA THR A 260 2.93 -13.13 -2.87
C THR A 260 2.91 -14.65 -2.75
N ASP A 261 3.63 -15.25 -1.80
CA ASP A 261 3.63 -16.70 -1.57
C ASP A 261 2.21 -17.19 -1.18
N PHE A 262 1.87 -18.41 -1.57
CA PHE A 262 0.60 -19.04 -1.21
C PHE A 262 0.41 -19.11 0.31
N LEU A 263 -0.79 -18.75 0.76
CA LEU A 263 -1.24 -18.84 2.16
C LEU A 263 -2.35 -19.87 2.25
N ASP A 264 -2.21 -20.85 3.12
CA ASP A 264 -3.24 -21.86 3.32
C ASP A 264 -4.40 -21.30 4.15
N PHE A 265 -5.42 -20.86 3.47
CA PHE A 265 -6.65 -20.28 4.04
C PHE A 265 -7.65 -21.33 4.56
N ARG A 266 -7.43 -22.62 4.29
CA ARG A 266 -8.35 -23.71 4.63
C ARG A 266 -8.37 -23.93 6.14
N MET A 267 -9.43 -23.46 6.77
CA MET A 267 -9.67 -23.61 8.19
C MET A 267 -10.80 -24.65 8.42
N THR A 268 -10.76 -25.31 9.57
CA THR A 268 -11.78 -26.27 10.00
C THR A 268 -12.62 -25.77 11.16
N GLY A 269 -12.39 -24.54 11.65
CA GLY A 269 -13.13 -23.90 12.73
C GLY A 269 -12.70 -22.45 12.95
N PRO A 270 -13.51 -21.66 13.69
CA PRO A 270 -13.30 -20.23 13.91
C PRO A 270 -12.33 -19.93 15.06
N THR A 271 -11.18 -20.57 15.11
CA THR A 271 -10.23 -20.41 16.20
C THR A 271 -8.94 -19.77 15.77
N TRP A 272 -8.28 -19.05 16.69
CA TRP A 272 -6.95 -18.50 16.46
C TRP A 272 -5.95 -19.56 15.99
N ASP A 273 -5.93 -20.75 16.56
CA ASP A 273 -4.99 -21.79 16.16
C ASP A 273 -5.11 -22.19 14.67
N GLN A 274 -6.27 -22.03 14.07
CA GLN A 274 -6.48 -22.23 12.64
C GLN A 274 -5.98 -21.02 11.83
N ALA A 275 -6.35 -19.81 12.24
CA ALA A 275 -5.97 -18.58 11.54
C ALA A 275 -4.47 -18.27 11.68
N ARG A 276 -3.86 -18.61 12.83
CA ARG A 276 -2.45 -18.32 13.15
C ARG A 276 -1.50 -18.74 12.03
N LYS A 277 -1.75 -19.88 11.39
CA LYS A 277 -0.86 -20.44 10.38
C LYS A 277 -0.58 -19.47 9.23
N TRP A 278 -1.63 -18.86 8.69
CA TRP A 278 -1.48 -17.92 7.59
C TRP A 278 -1.20 -16.49 8.07
N MET A 279 -1.76 -16.04 9.20
CA MET A 279 -1.48 -14.71 9.75
C MET A 279 -0.01 -14.54 10.16
N ASP A 280 0.56 -15.53 10.87
CA ASP A 280 1.99 -15.54 11.22
C ASP A 280 2.88 -15.59 9.97
N ALA A 281 2.45 -16.26 8.91
CA ALA A 281 3.19 -16.28 7.65
C ALA A 281 3.24 -14.87 7.04
N VAL A 282 2.12 -14.17 6.98
CA VAL A 282 2.04 -12.78 6.50
C VAL A 282 3.01 -11.87 7.28
N HIS A 283 2.99 -11.95 8.60
CA HIS A 283 3.83 -11.09 9.44
C HIS A 283 5.32 -11.44 9.31
N ARG A 284 5.69 -12.72 9.21
CA ARG A 284 7.09 -13.12 8.95
C ARG A 284 7.64 -12.56 7.65
N GLU A 285 6.79 -12.42 6.64
CA GLU A 285 7.15 -11.83 5.35
C GLU A 285 7.12 -10.30 5.36
N GLY A 286 6.70 -9.68 6.47
CA GLY A 286 6.59 -8.23 6.62
C GLY A 286 5.30 -7.63 6.04
N GLY A 287 4.31 -8.48 5.71
CA GLY A 287 3.00 -8.08 5.21
C GLY A 287 2.03 -7.59 6.28
N ILE A 288 0.86 -7.16 5.86
CA ILE A 288 -0.24 -6.65 6.68
C ILE A 288 -1.43 -7.60 6.60
N VAL A 289 -2.09 -7.80 7.74
CA VAL A 289 -3.40 -8.45 7.87
C VAL A 289 -4.45 -7.39 8.20
N SER A 290 -5.48 -7.30 7.35
CA SER A 290 -6.64 -6.40 7.53
C SER A 290 -7.93 -7.20 7.62
N ILE A 291 -8.69 -7.05 8.69
CA ILE A 291 -10.01 -7.69 8.79
C ILE A 291 -11.03 -6.90 7.98
N ASN A 292 -11.73 -7.58 7.07
CA ASN A 292 -12.72 -6.98 6.17
C ASN A 292 -14.12 -7.03 6.78
N HIS A 293 -14.95 -6.02 6.45
CA HIS A 293 -16.39 -5.93 6.71
C HIS A 293 -16.89 -6.75 7.93
N ALA A 294 -16.19 -6.62 9.06
CA ALA A 294 -16.34 -7.47 10.24
C ALA A 294 -17.77 -7.52 10.82
N GLY A 295 -18.58 -6.49 10.61
CA GLY A 295 -19.97 -6.40 11.04
C GLY A 295 -20.99 -6.98 10.05
N ALA A 296 -20.56 -7.41 8.85
CA ALA A 296 -21.45 -7.95 7.85
C ALA A 296 -22.12 -9.25 8.32
N PRO A 297 -23.37 -9.53 7.90
CA PRO A 297 -24.02 -10.80 8.23
C PRO A 297 -23.31 -11.96 7.50
N SER A 298 -23.22 -13.10 8.17
CA SER A 298 -22.78 -14.36 7.54
C SER A 298 -23.98 -15.29 7.37
N GLY A 299 -24.19 -15.78 6.15
CA GLY A 299 -25.30 -16.65 5.80
C GLY A 299 -25.26 -17.06 4.33
N GLU A 300 -26.39 -17.50 3.77
CA GLU A 300 -26.45 -17.96 2.37
C GLU A 300 -26.10 -16.88 1.34
N MET A 301 -26.37 -15.60 1.65
CA MET A 301 -26.08 -14.47 0.75
C MET A 301 -24.59 -14.09 0.74
N CYS A 302 -23.89 -14.33 1.84
CA CYS A 302 -22.46 -14.07 1.96
C CYS A 302 -21.86 -15.02 3.01
N MET A 303 -21.30 -16.14 2.57
CA MET A 303 -20.74 -17.14 3.47
C MET A 303 -19.42 -16.67 4.06
N GLY A 304 -19.40 -16.49 5.38
CA GLY A 304 -18.21 -16.12 6.11
C GLY A 304 -17.89 -14.63 6.13
N CYS A 305 -18.73 -13.74 5.61
CA CYS A 305 -18.44 -12.31 5.53
C CYS A 305 -18.17 -11.68 6.90
N GLY A 306 -19.05 -11.84 7.88
CA GLY A 306 -18.86 -11.32 9.24
C GLY A 306 -17.74 -12.05 9.98
N TRP A 307 -16.92 -11.30 10.69
CA TRP A 307 -15.78 -11.86 11.43
C TRP A 307 -16.21 -12.63 12.67
N ARG A 308 -15.87 -13.91 12.72
CA ARG A 308 -16.23 -14.84 13.81
C ARG A 308 -15.05 -15.61 14.39
N ILE A 309 -13.81 -15.28 14.00
CA ILE A 309 -12.62 -15.94 14.54
C ILE A 309 -12.31 -15.32 15.90
N ASP A 310 -12.31 -16.13 16.94
CA ASP A 310 -12.08 -15.73 18.32
C ASP A 310 -10.64 -16.02 18.78
N GLY A 311 -10.26 -15.37 19.90
CA GLY A 311 -8.99 -15.64 20.60
C GLY A 311 -7.74 -15.03 19.93
N LEU A 312 -7.90 -14.06 19.02
CA LEU A 312 -6.77 -13.38 18.41
C LEU A 312 -5.94 -12.66 19.48
N PRO A 313 -4.62 -12.87 19.51
CA PRO A 313 -3.73 -12.08 20.37
C PRO A 313 -3.54 -10.68 19.81
N GLN A 314 -3.15 -9.75 20.68
CA GLN A 314 -2.75 -8.40 20.25
C GLN A 314 -1.57 -8.49 19.26
N GLY A 315 -1.66 -7.75 18.15
CA GLY A 315 -0.68 -7.78 17.07
C GLY A 315 -0.95 -8.81 15.98
N ALA A 316 -2.00 -9.65 16.09
CA ALA A 316 -2.40 -10.54 15.02
C ALA A 316 -3.03 -9.81 13.82
N VAL A 317 -3.48 -8.57 14.02
CA VAL A 317 -4.18 -7.73 13.04
C VAL A 317 -3.54 -6.35 13.02
N ASP A 318 -3.23 -5.83 11.85
CA ASP A 318 -2.64 -4.51 11.64
C ASP A 318 -3.72 -3.45 11.33
N SER A 319 -4.78 -3.84 10.61
CA SER A 319 -5.84 -2.93 10.22
C SER A 319 -7.23 -3.58 10.22
N VAL A 320 -8.25 -2.75 10.23
CA VAL A 320 -9.66 -3.15 10.11
C VAL A 320 -10.32 -2.28 9.05
N GLU A 321 -11.06 -2.89 8.15
CA GLU A 321 -11.92 -2.18 7.22
C GLU A 321 -13.13 -1.64 7.97
N VAL A 322 -13.08 -0.34 8.29
CA VAL A 322 -14.13 0.33 9.07
C VAL A 322 -15.30 0.76 8.21
N VAL A 323 -15.05 1.06 6.92
CA VAL A 323 -16.07 1.34 5.91
C VAL A 323 -15.84 0.46 4.70
N ASN A 324 -16.82 -0.36 4.38
CA ASN A 324 -16.86 -1.22 3.20
C ASN A 324 -17.89 -0.68 2.21
N GLY A 325 -17.48 -0.50 0.95
CA GLY A 325 -18.33 0.06 -0.09
C GLY A 325 -19.46 -0.88 -0.52
N GLY A 326 -19.23 -2.20 -0.50
CA GLY A 326 -20.27 -3.21 -0.73
C GLY A 326 -21.39 -3.11 0.32
N THR A 327 -21.03 -3.06 1.59
CA THR A 327 -21.97 -2.83 2.70
C THR A 327 -22.68 -1.48 2.57
N MET A 328 -21.95 -0.41 2.20
CA MET A 328 -22.54 0.92 1.93
C MET A 328 -23.57 0.87 0.80
N ARG A 329 -23.29 0.14 -0.27
CA ARG A 329 -24.20 -0.02 -1.40
C ARG A 329 -25.54 -0.62 -0.97
N GLU A 330 -25.50 -1.62 -0.11
CA GLU A 330 -26.70 -2.33 0.37
C GLU A 330 -27.48 -1.53 1.41
N THR A 331 -26.77 -0.93 2.35
CA THR A 331 -27.37 -0.22 3.49
C THR A 331 -27.65 1.26 3.25
N LYS A 332 -27.10 1.83 2.17
CA LYS A 332 -27.15 3.26 1.81
C LYS A 332 -26.53 4.19 2.87
N SER A 333 -25.70 3.66 3.76
CA SER A 333 -25.10 4.43 4.84
C SER A 333 -23.72 3.90 5.24
N ALA A 334 -22.78 4.80 5.46
CA ALA A 334 -21.47 4.50 6.05
C ALA A 334 -21.54 4.31 7.59
N ASP A 335 -22.60 4.81 8.24
CA ASP A 335 -22.82 4.69 9.69
C ASP A 335 -23.59 3.42 10.08
N ASN A 336 -23.82 2.53 9.13
CA ASN A 336 -24.61 1.33 9.39
C ASN A 336 -23.87 0.40 10.37
N PRO A 337 -24.60 -0.25 11.32
CA PRO A 337 -24.00 -1.20 12.27
C PRO A 337 -23.31 -2.41 11.64
N LEU A 338 -23.59 -2.71 10.36
CA LEU A 338 -22.92 -3.78 9.60
C LEU A 338 -21.51 -3.39 9.10
N GLN A 339 -21.10 -2.15 9.29
CA GLN A 339 -19.73 -1.70 9.02
C GLN A 339 -18.77 -2.19 10.11
N GLY A 340 -17.45 -2.03 9.88
CA GLY A 340 -16.42 -2.50 10.80
C GLY A 340 -16.21 -1.69 12.08
N PHE A 341 -16.95 -0.60 12.30
CA PHE A 341 -16.74 0.31 13.43
C PHE A 341 -16.82 -0.36 14.81
N ALA A 342 -17.81 -1.22 15.02
CA ALA A 342 -17.99 -1.90 16.31
C ALA A 342 -16.80 -2.83 16.62
N TYR A 343 -16.30 -3.55 15.62
CA TYR A 343 -15.16 -4.43 15.76
C TYR A 343 -13.87 -3.63 15.98
N TRP A 344 -13.64 -2.57 15.23
CA TRP A 344 -12.50 -1.69 15.40
C TRP A 344 -12.48 -1.06 16.80
N THR A 345 -13.63 -0.51 17.26
CA THR A 345 -13.80 0.05 18.60
C THR A 345 -13.49 -1.00 19.70
N LYS A 346 -13.95 -2.25 19.53
CA LYS A 346 -13.64 -3.36 20.44
C LYS A 346 -12.13 -3.56 20.58
N LEU A 347 -11.37 -3.57 19.48
CA LEU A 347 -9.93 -3.75 19.51
C LEU A 347 -9.21 -2.54 20.14
N LEU A 348 -9.61 -1.32 19.77
CA LEU A 348 -9.04 -0.10 20.36
C LEU A 348 -9.28 -0.03 21.87
N ASN A 349 -10.48 -0.39 22.35
CA ASN A 349 -10.81 -0.43 23.79
C ASN A 349 -10.06 -1.55 24.52
N ALA A 350 -9.61 -2.58 23.82
CA ALA A 350 -8.72 -3.60 24.36
C ALA A 350 -7.23 -3.16 24.38
N GLY A 351 -6.95 -1.89 23.99
CA GLY A 351 -5.60 -1.31 23.97
C GLY A 351 -4.77 -1.67 22.74
N TRP A 352 -5.40 -2.16 21.68
CA TRP A 352 -4.70 -2.43 20.42
C TRP A 352 -4.50 -1.13 19.62
N HIS A 353 -3.36 -1.06 18.94
CA HIS A 353 -3.09 -0.01 17.97
C HIS A 353 -3.36 -0.56 16.56
N VAL A 354 -4.59 -0.47 16.10
CA VAL A 354 -5.07 -1.03 14.83
C VAL A 354 -5.59 0.08 13.95
N THR A 355 -5.12 0.12 12.71
CA THR A 355 -5.46 1.17 11.77
C THR A 355 -6.84 0.91 11.13
N GLY A 356 -7.72 1.90 11.19
CA GLY A 356 -8.99 1.89 10.43
C GLY A 356 -8.73 2.28 8.98
N ILE A 357 -9.18 1.45 8.04
CA ILE A 357 -9.10 1.67 6.59
C ILE A 357 -10.49 1.55 5.96
N GLY A 358 -10.60 1.92 4.68
CA GLY A 358 -11.78 1.66 3.85
C GLY A 358 -11.40 0.91 2.60
N GLY A 359 -12.35 0.21 2.00
CA GLY A 359 -12.21 -0.46 0.72
C GLY A 359 -13.54 -0.52 -0.03
N SER A 360 -13.51 -0.44 -1.35
CA SER A 360 -14.75 -0.41 -2.14
C SER A 360 -15.49 -1.75 -2.15
N ASP A 361 -14.76 -2.84 -2.03
CA ASP A 361 -15.28 -4.20 -2.23
C ASP A 361 -16.00 -4.31 -3.58
N SER A 362 -15.33 -3.71 -4.58
CA SER A 362 -15.91 -3.59 -5.91
C SER A 362 -15.77 -4.88 -6.69
N HIS A 363 -16.92 -5.45 -7.05
CA HIS A 363 -17.05 -6.60 -7.95
C HIS A 363 -17.47 -6.19 -9.38
N GLU A 364 -17.50 -4.88 -9.65
CA GLU A 364 -17.92 -4.34 -10.94
C GLU A 364 -17.03 -3.17 -11.35
N ALA A 365 -16.01 -3.44 -12.16
CA ALA A 365 -15.07 -2.40 -12.62
C ALA A 365 -15.75 -1.24 -13.37
N ASP A 366 -16.87 -1.52 -14.04
CA ASP A 366 -17.65 -0.52 -14.82
C ASP A 366 -18.67 0.26 -13.96
N ARG A 367 -18.68 0.08 -12.62
CA ARG A 367 -19.63 0.79 -11.74
C ARG A 367 -19.37 2.30 -11.79
N PRO A 368 -20.44 3.12 -12.01
CA PRO A 368 -20.30 4.56 -12.03
C PRO A 368 -19.64 5.13 -10.76
N ALA A 369 -18.71 6.03 -10.95
CA ALA A 369 -17.86 6.61 -9.91
C ALA A 369 -18.62 7.26 -8.74
N ASN A 370 -19.84 7.72 -8.95
CA ASN A 370 -20.69 8.36 -7.95
C ASN A 370 -21.58 7.38 -7.17
N GLN A 371 -21.37 6.09 -7.34
CA GLN A 371 -22.12 5.04 -6.64
C GLN A 371 -21.26 4.40 -5.55
N ALA A 372 -21.87 4.09 -4.42
CA ALA A 372 -21.22 3.32 -3.37
C ALA A 372 -20.75 1.95 -3.88
N GLY A 373 -19.55 1.53 -3.47
CA GLY A 373 -18.91 0.31 -3.94
C GLY A 373 -18.33 0.40 -5.35
N ALA A 374 -18.28 1.59 -5.96
CA ALA A 374 -17.40 1.83 -7.11
C ALA A 374 -15.95 1.83 -6.65
N ILE A 375 -15.02 1.43 -7.51
CA ILE A 375 -13.59 1.48 -7.21
C ILE A 375 -13.23 2.87 -6.67
N GLY A 376 -12.56 2.92 -5.51
CA GLY A 376 -12.22 4.14 -4.79
C GLY A 376 -13.36 4.76 -3.97
N SER A 377 -14.48 4.08 -3.76
CA SER A 377 -15.57 4.55 -2.90
C SER A 377 -15.96 3.49 -1.87
N PRO A 378 -15.42 3.56 -0.62
CA PRO A 378 -14.55 4.61 -0.06
C PRO A 378 -13.10 4.57 -0.56
N THR A 379 -12.35 5.66 -0.29
CA THR A 379 -10.91 5.75 -0.51
C THR A 379 -10.18 5.76 0.83
N THR A 380 -9.13 4.97 0.96
CA THR A 380 -8.16 5.06 2.06
C THR A 380 -7.04 6.02 1.67
N VAL A 381 -6.76 7.01 2.53
CA VAL A 381 -5.72 8.01 2.31
C VAL A 381 -4.63 7.85 3.36
N VAL A 382 -3.42 7.58 2.90
CA VAL A 382 -2.28 7.17 3.75
C VAL A 382 -1.15 8.16 3.63
N TYR A 383 -0.60 8.62 4.76
CA TYR A 383 0.66 9.35 4.75
C TYR A 383 1.82 8.37 4.60
N MET A 384 2.59 8.51 3.52
CA MET A 384 3.74 7.66 3.22
C MET A 384 5.00 8.51 3.05
N THR A 385 6.15 7.95 3.39
CA THR A 385 7.47 8.58 3.14
C THR A 385 7.89 8.47 1.68
N GLU A 386 7.36 7.46 0.98
CA GLU A 386 7.53 7.20 -0.44
C GLU A 386 6.36 6.37 -0.96
N LEU A 387 6.02 6.48 -2.22
CA LEU A 387 5.01 5.62 -2.85
C LEU A 387 5.69 4.35 -3.39
N SER A 388 5.79 3.35 -2.53
CA SER A 388 6.30 2.00 -2.78
C SER A 388 5.51 1.02 -1.92
N VAL A 389 5.61 -0.30 -2.18
CA VAL A 389 4.95 -1.31 -1.32
C VAL A 389 5.44 -1.18 0.12
N ARG A 390 6.73 -0.98 0.31
CA ARG A 390 7.34 -0.79 1.63
C ARG A 390 6.81 0.48 2.33
N GLY A 391 6.74 1.60 1.58
CA GLY A 391 6.18 2.87 2.08
C GLY A 391 4.70 2.73 2.43
N PHE A 392 3.92 2.02 1.62
CA PHE A 392 2.52 1.71 1.88
C PHE A 392 2.34 0.90 3.17
N LEU A 393 3.04 -0.22 3.32
CA LEU A 393 2.94 -1.07 4.51
C LEU A 393 3.35 -0.32 5.79
N ALA A 394 4.42 0.49 5.72
CA ALA A 394 4.84 1.34 6.82
C ALA A 394 3.80 2.43 7.13
N GLY A 395 3.19 3.02 6.11
CA GLY A 395 2.14 4.03 6.22
C GLY A 395 0.90 3.48 6.94
N ILE A 396 0.40 2.32 6.54
CA ILE A 396 -0.72 1.65 7.23
C ILE A 396 -0.37 1.38 8.71
N ARG A 397 0.80 0.81 8.99
CA ARG A 397 1.22 0.54 10.38
C ARG A 397 1.39 1.79 11.22
N SER A 398 1.74 2.91 10.60
CA SER A 398 1.90 4.19 11.32
C SER A 398 0.59 4.73 11.85
N GLY A 399 -0.55 4.31 11.30
CA GLY A 399 -1.88 4.82 11.66
C GLY A 399 -2.15 6.26 11.23
N ARG A 400 -1.23 6.92 10.48
CA ARG A 400 -1.51 8.25 9.93
C ARG A 400 -2.31 8.11 8.64
N VAL A 401 -3.58 7.76 8.81
CA VAL A 401 -4.51 7.34 7.77
C VAL A 401 -5.88 7.95 8.04
N PHE A 402 -6.58 8.35 6.99
CA PHE A 402 -8.00 8.65 7.07
C PHE A 402 -8.77 7.98 5.94
N VAL A 403 -10.09 7.81 6.12
CA VAL A 403 -11.00 7.27 5.11
C VAL A 403 -11.87 8.40 4.58
N ASP A 404 -11.89 8.57 3.26
CA ASP A 404 -12.85 9.41 2.53
C ASP A 404 -13.98 8.51 2.04
N VAL A 405 -15.14 8.64 2.66
CA VAL A 405 -16.31 7.76 2.48
C VAL A 405 -16.85 7.76 1.04
N GLU A 406 -16.86 8.93 0.41
CA GLU A 406 -17.37 9.09 -0.96
C GLU A 406 -16.27 8.99 -2.02
N GLY A 407 -15.00 8.87 -1.60
CA GLY A 407 -13.87 8.74 -2.50
C GLY A 407 -13.65 9.97 -3.38
N THR A 408 -13.81 11.17 -2.82
CA THR A 408 -13.55 12.43 -3.51
C THR A 408 -12.05 12.66 -3.64
N ARG A 409 -11.61 13.56 -4.51
CA ARG A 409 -10.18 13.84 -4.70
C ARG A 409 -9.68 15.05 -3.92
N ASP A 410 -10.57 15.88 -3.42
CA ASP A 410 -10.33 17.20 -2.84
C ASP A 410 -10.46 17.22 -1.31
N ARG A 411 -11.12 16.23 -0.72
CA ARG A 411 -11.26 16.15 0.74
C ARG A 411 -9.98 15.70 1.41
N PHE A 412 -9.71 16.36 2.53
CA PHE A 412 -8.51 16.09 3.35
C PHE A 412 -8.83 16.19 4.82
N LEU A 413 -8.21 15.35 5.62
CA LEU A 413 -8.30 15.33 7.07
C LEU A 413 -6.93 14.96 7.67
N ASP A 414 -6.40 15.83 8.54
CA ASP A 414 -5.32 15.45 9.47
C ASP A 414 -5.68 15.90 10.88
N LEU A 415 -5.64 15.01 11.85
CA LEU A 415 -5.89 15.28 13.26
C LEU A 415 -4.56 15.39 13.99
N SER A 416 -4.40 16.45 14.77
CA SER A 416 -3.29 16.60 15.69
C SER A 416 -3.77 16.90 17.11
N ALA A 417 -2.94 16.57 18.10
CA ALA A 417 -3.16 16.88 19.51
C ALA A 417 -1.90 17.43 20.13
N SER A 418 -2.05 18.40 21.04
CA SER A 418 -0.92 19.01 21.76
C SER A 418 -1.20 19.19 23.24
N ALA A 419 -0.17 18.97 24.08
CA ALA A 419 -0.17 19.23 25.51
C ALA A 419 1.28 19.36 25.99
N GLY A 420 1.55 20.31 26.90
CA GLY A 420 2.86 20.46 27.56
C GLY A 420 4.06 20.60 26.59
N GLY A 421 3.85 21.23 25.42
CA GLY A 421 4.89 21.35 24.42
C GLY A 421 5.14 20.09 23.55
N GLN A 422 4.41 19.00 23.78
CA GLN A 422 4.40 17.79 22.95
C GLN A 422 3.29 17.90 21.89
N THR A 423 3.50 17.28 20.74
CA THR A 423 2.51 17.15 19.66
C THR A 423 2.47 15.72 19.18
N ALA A 424 1.27 15.21 18.88
CA ALA A 424 1.04 13.93 18.25
C ALA A 424 0.05 14.08 17.10
N VAL A 425 0.19 13.26 16.05
CA VAL A 425 -0.76 13.14 14.94
C VAL A 425 -1.42 11.76 14.96
N MET A 426 -2.37 11.52 14.08
CA MET A 426 -3.03 10.20 13.93
C MET A 426 -2.03 9.05 13.97
N GLY A 427 -2.36 7.98 14.72
CA GLY A 427 -1.52 6.81 14.96
C GLY A 427 -0.50 6.98 16.10
N GLN A 428 -0.20 8.21 16.53
CA GLN A 428 0.82 8.49 17.55
C GLN A 428 0.24 8.55 18.97
N THR A 429 1.13 8.46 19.94
CA THR A 429 0.81 8.57 21.37
C THR A 429 1.24 9.92 21.90
N LEU A 430 0.31 10.67 22.52
CA LEU A 430 0.55 11.87 23.32
C LEU A 430 0.61 11.50 24.80
N ARG A 431 1.56 12.07 25.56
CA ARG A 431 1.75 11.79 26.99
C ARG A 431 1.60 13.07 27.85
N PRO A 432 0.35 13.56 28.07
CA PRO A 432 0.11 14.70 28.93
C PRO A 432 0.35 14.37 30.40
N ARG A 433 0.69 15.38 31.21
CA ARG A 433 0.71 15.26 32.68
C ARG A 433 -0.72 15.12 33.20
N ALA A 434 -0.85 14.59 34.42
CA ALA A 434 -2.15 14.47 35.08
C ALA A 434 -2.85 15.84 35.19
N GLY A 435 -4.11 15.91 34.74
CA GLY A 435 -4.91 17.14 34.72
C GLY A 435 -4.55 18.17 33.66
N GLU A 436 -3.55 17.89 32.83
CA GLU A 436 -3.18 18.78 31.72
C GLU A 436 -4.24 18.77 30.62
N SER A 437 -4.49 19.93 30.05
CA SER A 437 -5.44 20.10 28.95
C SER A 437 -4.80 19.69 27.62
N VAL A 438 -5.48 18.85 26.85
CA VAL A 438 -5.07 18.44 25.50
C VAL A 438 -5.87 19.27 24.50
N GLN A 439 -5.17 19.96 23.63
CA GLN A 439 -5.75 20.73 22.54
C GLN A 439 -5.73 19.90 21.27
N PHE A 440 -6.89 19.71 20.64
CA PHE A 440 -7.02 19.04 19.34
C PHE A 440 -7.16 20.08 18.23
N ALA A 441 -6.52 19.83 17.10
CA ALA A 441 -6.65 20.62 15.88
C ALA A 441 -6.89 19.70 14.68
N VAL A 442 -7.74 20.13 13.78
CA VAL A 442 -8.09 19.41 12.55
C VAL A 442 -7.72 20.29 11.36
N ASP A 443 -6.81 19.80 10.52
CA ASP A 443 -6.60 20.36 9.17
C ASP A 443 -7.59 19.68 8.23
N LEU A 444 -8.55 20.47 7.72
CA LEU A 444 -9.67 20.01 6.91
C LEU A 444 -9.72 20.78 5.60
N LYS A 445 -9.87 20.06 4.47
CA LYS A 445 -10.07 20.68 3.14
C LYS A 445 -11.18 19.95 2.38
N GLY A 446 -11.77 20.63 1.40
CA GLY A 446 -12.77 20.05 0.50
C GLY A 446 -14.14 19.76 1.13
N VAL A 447 -14.39 20.24 2.35
CA VAL A 447 -15.70 20.17 3.02
C VAL A 447 -16.12 21.60 3.38
N PRO A 448 -17.10 22.19 2.67
CA PRO A 448 -17.41 23.61 2.81
C PRO A 448 -18.12 23.95 4.13
N SER A 449 -18.88 23.01 4.70
CA SER A 449 -19.57 23.19 5.98
C SER A 449 -19.96 21.84 6.59
N GLY A 450 -20.13 21.83 7.92
CA GLY A 450 -20.51 20.61 8.62
C GLY A 450 -20.12 20.61 10.09
N SER A 451 -19.75 19.44 10.60
CA SER A 451 -19.26 19.31 11.97
C SER A 451 -18.04 18.39 12.06
N VAL A 452 -17.11 18.76 12.94
CA VAL A 452 -16.07 17.89 13.47
C VAL A 452 -16.61 17.27 14.75
N GLN A 453 -16.59 15.97 14.87
CA GLN A 453 -16.93 15.22 16.07
C GLN A 453 -15.70 14.46 16.57
N LEU A 454 -15.21 14.74 17.78
CA LEU A 454 -14.28 13.84 18.43
C LEU A 454 -15.02 12.65 19.03
N VAL A 455 -14.53 11.45 18.72
CA VAL A 455 -14.99 10.18 19.29
C VAL A 455 -13.91 9.69 20.25
N ILE A 456 -14.29 9.56 21.53
CA ILE A 456 -13.39 9.16 22.63
C ILE A 456 -13.83 7.78 23.08
N ASP A 457 -12.95 6.78 23.02
CA ASP A 457 -13.21 5.38 23.40
C ASP A 457 -14.51 4.79 22.80
N GLY A 458 -14.85 5.24 21.58
CA GLY A 458 -16.06 4.84 20.87
C GLY A 458 -17.29 5.69 21.21
N GLN A 459 -17.20 6.71 22.08
CA GLN A 459 -18.29 7.57 22.45
C GLN A 459 -18.20 8.93 21.76
N ALA A 460 -19.25 9.30 21.02
CA ALA A 460 -19.40 10.61 20.38
C ALA A 460 -20.11 11.57 21.33
N GLY A 461 -19.37 12.20 22.23
CA GLY A 461 -19.93 13.18 23.19
C GLY A 461 -20.23 14.53 22.53
N THR A 462 -21.39 15.14 22.82
CA THR A 462 -21.78 16.46 22.27
C THR A 462 -20.81 17.58 22.68
N ALA A 463 -20.13 17.44 23.81
CA ALA A 463 -19.15 18.42 24.30
C ALA A 463 -17.95 18.64 23.38
N TYR A 464 -17.66 17.68 22.51
CA TYR A 464 -16.51 17.73 21.58
C TYR A 464 -16.96 17.71 20.12
N ARG A 465 -18.12 18.28 19.87
CA ARG A 465 -18.64 18.55 18.52
C ARG A 465 -18.51 20.04 18.22
N ALA A 466 -17.84 20.37 17.12
CA ALA A 466 -17.68 21.73 16.64
C ALA A 466 -18.29 21.84 15.23
N MET A 467 -19.17 22.86 15.05
CA MET A 467 -19.67 23.22 13.72
C MET A 467 -18.63 24.07 13.01
N PHE A 468 -18.61 24.01 11.68
CA PHE A 468 -17.77 24.87 10.86
C PHE A 468 -18.45 25.19 9.53
N ASP A 469 -18.07 26.33 8.97
CA ASP A 469 -18.42 26.79 7.62
C ASP A 469 -17.25 27.58 7.01
N ALA A 470 -17.46 28.24 5.87
CA ALA A 470 -16.41 28.98 5.17
C ALA A 470 -15.82 30.13 6.01
N ASP A 471 -16.62 30.73 6.88
CA ASP A 471 -16.25 31.92 7.69
C ASP A 471 -15.84 31.54 9.12
N HIS A 472 -16.25 30.38 9.59
CA HIS A 472 -16.05 29.93 10.97
C HIS A 472 -15.37 28.53 11.00
N PRO A 473 -14.06 28.47 11.20
CA PRO A 473 -13.35 27.18 11.36
C PRO A 473 -13.82 26.47 12.63
N ALA A 474 -13.73 25.13 12.62
CA ALA A 474 -14.11 24.29 13.75
C ALA A 474 -13.31 24.61 15.02
N ALA A 475 -13.99 25.14 16.05
CA ALA A 475 -13.39 25.38 17.36
C ALA A 475 -13.67 24.21 18.30
N ILE A 476 -12.71 23.29 18.43
CA ILE A 476 -12.81 22.11 19.29
C ILE A 476 -12.44 22.51 20.72
N ALA A 477 -13.34 22.24 21.68
CA ALA A 477 -13.05 22.48 23.08
C ALA A 477 -11.86 21.65 23.58
N PRO A 478 -10.98 22.21 24.44
CA PRO A 478 -9.89 21.46 25.03
C PRO A 478 -10.41 20.25 25.82
N TRP A 479 -9.77 19.10 25.62
CA TRP A 479 -10.11 17.88 26.35
C TRP A 479 -9.24 17.77 27.61
N ARG A 480 -9.83 17.41 28.73
CA ARG A 480 -9.10 17.11 29.98
C ARG A 480 -9.20 15.65 30.31
N GLY A 481 -8.06 14.98 30.35
CA GLY A 481 -7.97 13.57 30.72
C GLY A 481 -8.34 13.33 32.19
N ASP A 482 -8.89 12.17 32.46
CA ASP A 482 -9.24 11.68 33.80
C ASP A 482 -8.12 10.86 34.44
N GLY A 483 -6.92 10.89 33.84
CA GLY A 483 -5.75 10.12 34.31
C GLY A 483 -5.70 8.69 33.77
N ARG A 484 -6.61 8.28 32.88
CA ARG A 484 -6.62 6.98 32.20
C ARG A 484 -6.08 7.10 30.78
N THR A 485 -5.80 5.97 30.16
CA THR A 485 -5.48 5.88 28.73
C THR A 485 -6.75 5.98 27.91
N HIS A 486 -6.71 6.80 26.85
CA HIS A 486 -7.80 7.00 25.90
C HIS A 486 -7.28 6.95 24.47
N TRP A 487 -8.16 6.63 23.54
CA TRP A 487 -7.96 6.86 22.13
C TRP A 487 -9.01 7.83 21.60
N ILE A 488 -8.60 8.77 20.76
CA ILE A 488 -9.45 9.85 20.28
C ILE A 488 -9.28 10.01 18.76
N ARG A 489 -10.36 9.90 18.02
CA ARG A 489 -10.40 10.12 16.57
C ARG A 489 -11.36 11.24 16.20
N ALA A 490 -11.20 11.81 15.00
CA ALA A 490 -12.13 12.76 14.43
C ALA A 490 -13.03 12.11 13.37
N GLU A 491 -14.31 12.44 13.38
CA GLU A 491 -15.28 12.19 12.33
C GLU A 491 -15.77 13.52 11.77
N ILE A 492 -15.84 13.62 10.43
CA ILE A 492 -16.35 14.81 9.74
C ILE A 492 -17.69 14.45 9.13
N ARG A 493 -18.70 15.27 9.41
CA ARG A 493 -20.05 15.12 8.90
C ARG A 493 -20.52 16.39 8.18
N ASP A 494 -21.33 16.21 7.15
CA ASP A 494 -21.95 17.34 6.46
C ASP A 494 -23.10 17.98 7.28
N GLY A 495 -23.76 18.99 6.68
CA GLY A 495 -24.88 19.67 7.30
C GLY A 495 -26.14 18.82 7.50
N GLN A 496 -26.25 17.66 6.83
CA GLN A 496 -27.28 16.66 7.02
C GLN A 496 -26.88 15.55 8.02
N GLY A 497 -25.67 15.63 8.57
CA GLY A 497 -25.16 14.65 9.53
C GLY A 497 -24.56 13.39 8.88
N ARG A 498 -24.45 13.33 7.54
CA ARG A 498 -23.82 12.18 6.85
C ARG A 498 -22.32 12.17 7.12
N LEU A 499 -21.78 11.00 7.37
CA LEU A 499 -20.35 10.79 7.59
C LEU A 499 -19.57 10.95 6.27
N LEU A 500 -18.59 11.83 6.25
CA LEU A 500 -17.77 12.14 5.08
C LEU A 500 -16.33 11.65 5.22
N LEU A 501 -15.70 11.91 6.38
CA LEU A 501 -14.31 11.55 6.64
C LEU A 501 -14.16 10.92 8.02
N ILE A 502 -13.23 9.98 8.14
CA ILE A 502 -12.93 9.26 9.39
C ILE A 502 -11.43 9.28 9.57
N GLY A 503 -10.94 9.95 10.63
CA GLY A 503 -9.54 9.92 11.02
C GLY A 503 -9.21 8.70 11.88
N ASN A 504 -7.98 8.25 11.85
CA ASN A 504 -7.45 7.29 12.80
C ASN A 504 -7.16 7.95 14.16
N PRO A 505 -7.11 7.17 15.25
CA PRO A 505 -6.98 7.74 16.59
C PRO A 505 -5.58 8.29 16.90
N ILE A 506 -5.56 9.29 17.78
CA ILE A 506 -4.41 9.63 18.62
C ILE A 506 -4.61 8.94 19.96
N TYR A 507 -3.57 8.31 20.47
CA TYR A 507 -3.58 7.63 21.77
C TYR A 507 -3.08 8.58 22.85
N VAL A 508 -3.90 8.86 23.85
CA VAL A 508 -3.54 9.73 24.98
C VAL A 508 -3.26 8.86 26.19
N VAL A 509 -2.00 8.78 26.56
CA VAL A 509 -1.53 7.96 27.69
C VAL A 509 -0.91 8.88 28.73
N PRO A 510 -1.41 8.96 29.99
CA PRO A 510 -0.86 9.85 30.99
C PRO A 510 0.64 9.63 31.19
N ALA A 511 1.40 10.72 31.32
CA ALA A 511 2.81 10.64 31.74
C ALA A 511 2.89 10.02 33.13
N LYS A 512 3.86 9.12 33.34
CA LYS A 512 4.15 8.51 34.63
C LYS A 512 4.76 9.52 35.61
#